data_bd29b1f6e5a454dee11eae9023cec70d
#
_entry.id   bd29b1f6e5a454dee11eae9023cec70d
#
_cell.length_a   1.000
_cell.length_b   1.000
_cell.length_c   1.000
_cell.angle_alpha   90.00
_cell.angle_beta   90.00
_cell.angle_gamma   90.00
#
_symmetry.space_group_name_H-M   'P 1'
#
loop_
_entity.id
_entity.type
_entity.pdbx_description
1 polymer ?
#
loop_
_entity_poly.entity_id
_entity_poly.type
_entity_poly.pdbx_seq_one_letter_code
_entity_poly.pdbx_strand_id
1 'polypeptide(L)'
;MAIGEDFTAKLMNDMDPALLDFVKSKVNSFIKWDLIRFFHENPHTTDSAENIARYTGRHVDAVQPELDGLVDCDVMEKRMVDGTPVYSVVADKDTRALIEQFVIACEDRHFRVKAVYHIIKSMR
;
A
#
# COMPACT_ATOMS: atom_id res chain seq x y z
N MET A 1 16.67 -17.23 19.98
CA MET A 1 15.66 -17.62 20.91
C MET A 1 14.28 -17.76 20.29
N ALA A 2 13.67 -18.90 20.43
CA ALA A 2 12.42 -19.21 19.73
C ALA A 2 11.19 -18.47 20.27
N ILE A 3 11.22 -18.00 21.52
CA ILE A 3 10.07 -17.38 22.16
C ILE A 3 9.60 -16.12 21.40
N GLY A 4 10.51 -15.25 20.99
CA GLY A 4 10.16 -14.05 20.25
C GLY A 4 9.60 -14.36 18.87
N GLU A 5 10.15 -15.34 18.19
CA GLU A 5 9.69 -15.76 16.87
C GLU A 5 8.33 -16.44 16.95
N ASP A 6 8.12 -17.31 17.92
CA ASP A 6 6.84 -17.99 18.12
C ASP A 6 5.73 -16.99 18.43
N PHE A 7 6.02 -16.01 19.28
CA PHE A 7 5.06 -14.94 19.60
C PHE A 7 4.72 -14.12 18.38
N THR A 8 5.73 -13.73 17.60
CA THR A 8 5.53 -12.95 16.38
C THR A 8 4.74 -13.72 15.34
N ALA A 9 5.08 -14.99 15.11
CA ALA A 9 4.36 -15.84 14.17
C ALA A 9 2.89 -15.99 14.59
N LYS A 10 2.64 -16.18 15.89
CA LYS A 10 1.28 -16.31 16.41
C LYS A 10 0.49 -15.03 16.24
N LEU A 11 1.13 -13.88 16.45
CA LEU A 11 0.52 -12.57 16.26
C LEU A 11 0.14 -12.35 14.78
N MET A 12 1.01 -12.76 13.86
CA MET A 12 0.76 -12.61 12.42
C MET A 12 -0.36 -13.53 11.92
N ASN A 13 -0.52 -14.70 12.54
CA ASN A 13 -1.54 -15.65 12.14
C ASN A 13 -2.96 -15.22 12.51
N ASP A 14 -3.11 -14.19 13.35
CA ASP A 14 -4.42 -13.64 13.71
C ASP A 14 -4.96 -12.66 12.68
N MET A 15 -4.16 -12.31 11.67
CA MET A 15 -4.57 -11.39 10.63
C MET A 15 -5.49 -12.09 9.63
N ASP A 16 -6.56 -11.40 9.20
CA ASP A 16 -7.44 -11.88 8.13
C ASP A 16 -6.60 -12.29 6.92
N PRO A 17 -6.80 -13.49 6.35
CA PRO A 17 -5.99 -13.95 5.23
C PRO A 17 -5.98 -13.03 4.02
N ALA A 18 -7.10 -12.41 3.69
CA ALA A 18 -7.17 -11.48 2.56
C ALA A 18 -6.36 -10.21 2.82
N LEU A 19 -6.42 -9.69 4.05
CA LEU A 19 -5.62 -8.54 4.46
C LEU A 19 -4.14 -8.88 4.52
N LEU A 20 -3.81 -10.07 5.01
CA LEU A 20 -2.42 -10.53 5.05
C LEU A 20 -1.83 -10.60 3.65
N ASP A 21 -2.57 -11.20 2.71
CA ASP A 21 -2.14 -11.27 1.32
C ASP A 21 -1.98 -9.87 0.72
N PHE A 22 -2.92 -8.98 0.99
CA PHE A 22 -2.86 -7.60 0.53
C PHE A 22 -1.59 -6.90 1.03
N VAL A 23 -1.28 -7.03 2.32
CA VAL A 23 -0.06 -6.44 2.89
C VAL A 23 1.19 -7.00 2.23
N LYS A 24 1.26 -8.32 2.07
CA LYS A 24 2.45 -8.98 1.52
C LYS A 24 2.67 -8.70 0.05
N SER A 25 1.60 -8.72 -0.75
CA SER A 25 1.73 -8.62 -2.21
C SER A 25 1.53 -7.21 -2.76
N LYS A 26 0.84 -6.33 -2.03
CA LYS A 26 0.47 -5.00 -2.52
C LYS A 26 1.10 -3.87 -1.72
N VAL A 27 1.15 -3.99 -0.39
CA VAL A 27 1.64 -2.94 0.51
C VAL A 27 3.05 -3.28 1.01
N ASN A 28 3.90 -3.76 0.15
CA ASN A 28 5.21 -4.31 0.54
C ASN A 28 6.31 -3.27 0.71
N SER A 29 5.96 -2.00 0.88
CA SER A 29 6.90 -0.93 1.24
C SER A 29 6.16 0.16 2.00
N PHE A 30 6.90 0.97 2.76
CA PHE A 30 6.32 2.09 3.50
C PHE A 30 5.82 3.19 2.56
N ILE A 31 6.46 3.36 1.41
CA ILE A 31 6.01 4.33 0.42
C ILE A 31 4.67 3.89 -0.17
N LYS A 32 4.53 2.61 -0.51
CA LYS A 32 3.24 2.08 -0.99
C LYS A 32 2.15 2.23 0.06
N TRP A 33 2.48 2.02 1.34
CA TRP A 33 1.55 2.25 2.44
C TRP A 33 1.03 3.69 2.43
N ASP A 34 1.95 4.66 2.35
CA ASP A 34 1.57 6.07 2.29
C ASP A 34 0.73 6.39 1.04
N LEU A 35 1.10 5.82 -0.10
CA LEU A 35 0.37 6.03 -1.35
C LEU A 35 -1.05 5.48 -1.26
N ILE A 36 -1.20 4.27 -0.75
CA ILE A 36 -2.51 3.64 -0.59
C ILE A 36 -3.39 4.47 0.35
N ARG A 37 -2.82 4.95 1.45
CA ARG A 37 -3.54 5.81 2.38
C ARG A 37 -3.94 7.14 1.73
N PHE A 38 -3.03 7.75 0.97
CA PHE A 38 -3.31 8.98 0.25
C PHE A 38 -4.49 8.81 -0.71
N PHE A 39 -4.47 7.75 -1.52
CA PHE A 39 -5.55 7.50 -2.48
C PHE A 39 -6.85 7.07 -1.82
N HIS A 40 -6.80 6.47 -0.65
CA HIS A 40 -8.02 6.20 0.12
C HIS A 40 -8.66 7.51 0.61
N GLU A 41 -7.85 8.45 1.07
CA GLU A 41 -8.34 9.76 1.52
C GLU A 41 -8.76 10.66 0.37
N ASN A 42 -8.21 10.43 -0.82
CA ASN A 42 -8.45 11.23 -2.03
C ASN A 42 -8.79 10.32 -3.21
N PRO A 43 -9.93 9.62 -3.17
CA PRO A 43 -10.22 8.53 -4.12
C PRO A 43 -10.45 8.96 -5.56
N HIS A 44 -10.69 10.24 -5.80
CA HIS A 44 -10.92 10.76 -7.16
C HIS A 44 -9.66 11.36 -7.78
N THR A 45 -8.51 11.24 -7.11
CA THR A 45 -7.27 11.79 -7.61
C THR A 45 -6.81 11.04 -8.85
N THR A 46 -6.48 11.80 -9.89
CA THR A 46 -5.79 11.32 -11.09
C THR A 46 -4.71 12.37 -11.37
N ASP A 47 -3.46 12.00 -11.17
CA ASP A 47 -2.39 12.99 -11.26
C ASP A 47 -1.05 12.34 -11.61
N SER A 48 -0.05 13.19 -11.91
CA SER A 48 1.31 12.77 -12.24
C SER A 48 2.06 12.29 -10.99
N ALA A 49 3.10 11.51 -11.21
CA ALA A 49 3.98 11.08 -10.13
C ALA A 49 4.59 12.27 -9.38
N GLU A 50 4.94 13.34 -10.11
CA GLU A 50 5.51 14.53 -9.49
C GLU A 50 4.56 15.18 -8.50
N ASN A 51 3.29 15.34 -8.89
CA ASN A 51 2.30 15.94 -8.02
C ASN A 51 1.95 15.03 -6.84
N ILE A 52 1.83 13.72 -7.09
CA ILE A 52 1.55 12.75 -6.01
C ILE A 52 2.70 12.76 -5.00
N ALA A 53 3.94 12.82 -5.47
CA ALA A 53 5.11 12.93 -4.58
C ALA A 53 5.02 14.19 -3.71
N ARG A 54 4.63 15.29 -4.31
CA ARG A 54 4.47 16.57 -3.59
C ARG A 54 3.40 16.47 -2.51
N TYR A 55 2.24 15.88 -2.85
CA TYR A 55 1.14 15.72 -1.89
C TYR A 55 1.51 14.83 -0.72
N THR A 56 2.36 13.84 -0.94
CA THR A 56 2.78 12.89 0.10
C THR A 56 4.08 13.33 0.80
N GLY A 57 4.66 14.47 0.41
CA GLY A 57 5.87 14.98 1.03
C GLY A 57 7.11 14.15 0.74
N ARG A 58 7.14 13.46 -0.41
CA ARG A 58 8.24 12.58 -0.80
C ARG A 58 8.85 13.03 -2.11
N HIS A 59 10.05 12.54 -2.39
CA HIS A 59 10.74 12.82 -3.64
C HIS A 59 10.18 11.97 -4.78
N VAL A 60 10.04 12.56 -5.97
CA VAL A 60 9.45 11.85 -7.13
C VAL A 60 10.26 10.60 -7.50
N ASP A 61 11.58 10.64 -7.35
CA ASP A 61 12.44 9.49 -7.66
C ASP A 61 12.15 8.29 -6.77
N ALA A 62 11.66 8.52 -5.55
CA ALA A 62 11.27 7.46 -4.63
C ALA A 62 9.83 6.99 -4.88
N VAL A 63 8.95 7.89 -5.30
CA VAL A 63 7.52 7.62 -5.46
C VAL A 63 7.20 6.92 -6.78
N GLN A 64 7.83 7.35 -7.88
CA GLN A 64 7.48 6.83 -9.20
C GLN A 64 7.64 5.31 -9.33
N PRO A 65 8.75 4.70 -8.90
CA PRO A 65 8.87 3.23 -8.96
C PRO A 65 7.80 2.52 -8.13
N GLU A 66 7.39 3.12 -7.02
CA GLU A 66 6.38 2.52 -6.16
C GLU A 66 4.97 2.64 -6.75
N LEU A 67 4.67 3.75 -7.41
CA LEU A 67 3.44 3.90 -8.18
C LEU A 67 3.39 2.86 -9.30
N ASP A 68 4.48 2.68 -10.04
CA ASP A 68 4.55 1.70 -11.10
C ASP A 68 4.40 0.28 -10.54
N GLY A 69 4.95 0.00 -9.36
CA GLY A 69 4.75 -1.27 -8.66
C GLY A 69 3.28 -1.51 -8.32
N LEU A 70 2.57 -0.48 -7.89
CA LEU A 70 1.13 -0.59 -7.61
C LEU A 70 0.32 -0.79 -8.90
N VAL A 71 0.77 -0.25 -10.03
CA VAL A 71 0.16 -0.54 -11.33
C VAL A 71 0.38 -2.00 -11.69
N ASP A 72 1.59 -2.51 -11.51
CA ASP A 72 1.95 -3.88 -11.84
C ASP A 72 1.14 -4.91 -11.04
N CYS A 73 0.71 -4.56 -9.83
CA CYS A 73 -0.09 -5.47 -9.00
C CYS A 73 -1.58 -5.11 -8.99
N ASP A 74 -2.03 -4.33 -9.96
CA ASP A 74 -3.45 -4.02 -10.20
C ASP A 74 -4.15 -3.22 -9.10
N VAL A 75 -3.41 -2.45 -8.33
CA VAL A 75 -3.98 -1.51 -7.34
C VAL A 75 -4.21 -0.15 -7.96
N MET A 76 -3.34 0.25 -8.88
CA MET A 76 -3.40 1.53 -9.58
C MET A 76 -3.49 1.30 -11.07
N GLU A 77 -4.01 2.30 -11.78
CA GLU A 77 -3.93 2.37 -13.24
C GLU A 77 -3.11 3.58 -13.66
N LYS A 78 -2.50 3.44 -14.82
CA LYS A 78 -1.65 4.47 -15.42
C LYS A 78 -2.19 4.80 -16.80
N ARG A 79 -2.44 6.08 -17.04
CA ARG A 79 -2.88 6.56 -18.37
C ARG A 79 -1.99 7.68 -18.82
N MET A 80 -1.90 7.87 -20.14
CA MET A 80 -1.18 9.00 -20.72
C MET A 80 -2.17 10.13 -20.99
N VAL A 81 -1.89 11.32 -20.47
CA VAL A 81 -2.66 12.53 -20.72
C VAL A 81 -1.69 13.57 -21.25
N ASP A 82 -1.86 13.94 -22.52
CA ASP A 82 -0.99 14.91 -23.22
C ASP A 82 0.51 14.57 -23.05
N GLY A 83 0.83 13.28 -23.18
CA GLY A 83 2.21 12.83 -23.08
C GLY A 83 2.74 12.62 -21.66
N THR A 84 1.94 12.90 -20.64
CA THR A 84 2.32 12.74 -19.25
C THR A 84 1.60 11.56 -18.62
N PRO A 85 2.33 10.63 -17.97
CA PRO A 85 1.68 9.55 -17.24
C PRO A 85 0.94 10.08 -16.01
N VAL A 86 -0.32 9.66 -15.85
CA VAL A 86 -1.11 9.97 -14.65
C VAL A 86 -1.59 8.68 -14.02
N TYR A 87 -1.74 8.71 -12.70
CA TYR A 87 -2.05 7.53 -11.90
C TYR A 87 -3.35 7.75 -11.14
N SER A 88 -4.14 6.69 -11.04
CA SER A 88 -5.38 6.68 -10.26
C SER A 88 -5.62 5.28 -9.73
N VAL A 89 -6.47 5.18 -8.71
CA VAL A 89 -6.87 3.87 -8.17
C VAL A 89 -7.74 3.16 -9.19
N VAL A 90 -7.56 1.85 -9.33
CA VAL A 90 -8.40 1.04 -10.21
C VAL A 90 -9.88 1.11 -9.76
N ALA A 91 -10.77 0.91 -10.72
CA ALA A 91 -12.22 0.95 -10.45
C ALA A 91 -12.74 -0.32 -9.79
N ASP A 92 -11.94 -1.39 -9.75
CA ASP A 92 -12.34 -2.68 -9.22
C ASP A 92 -12.83 -2.59 -7.79
N LYS A 93 -14.07 -3.03 -7.56
CA LYS A 93 -14.73 -2.92 -6.25
C LYS A 93 -14.04 -3.73 -5.17
N ASP A 94 -13.55 -4.92 -5.51
CA ASP A 94 -12.89 -5.78 -4.55
C ASP A 94 -11.57 -5.18 -4.08
N THR A 95 -10.80 -4.60 -5.02
CA THR A 95 -9.55 -3.91 -4.68
C THR A 95 -9.81 -2.69 -3.80
N ARG A 96 -10.82 -1.89 -4.15
CA ARG A 96 -11.19 -0.73 -3.35
C ARG A 96 -11.66 -1.11 -1.95
N ALA A 97 -12.40 -2.22 -1.83
CA ALA A 97 -12.83 -2.74 -0.54
C ALA A 97 -11.64 -3.18 0.31
N LEU A 98 -10.65 -3.82 -0.29
CA LEU A 98 -9.43 -4.22 0.43
C LEU A 98 -8.62 -3.02 0.89
N ILE A 99 -8.52 -1.98 0.07
CA ILE A 99 -7.86 -0.73 0.45
C ILE A 99 -8.56 -0.13 1.67
N GLU A 100 -9.88 -0.04 1.64
CA GLU A 100 -10.66 0.49 2.76
C GLU A 100 -10.47 -0.34 4.01
N GLN A 101 -10.57 -1.66 3.90
CA GLN A 101 -10.35 -2.57 5.03
C GLN A 101 -8.96 -2.42 5.62
N PHE A 102 -7.94 -2.28 4.76
CA PHE A 102 -6.58 -2.08 5.21
C PHE A 102 -6.43 -0.76 5.99
N VAL A 103 -6.95 0.34 5.44
CA VAL A 103 -6.83 1.65 6.09
C VAL A 103 -7.58 1.67 7.42
N ILE A 104 -8.78 1.08 7.47
CA ILE A 104 -9.54 0.98 8.72
C ILE A 104 -8.80 0.10 9.74
N ALA A 105 -8.26 -1.03 9.30
CA ALA A 105 -7.49 -1.92 10.17
C ALA A 105 -6.27 -1.23 10.75
N CYS A 106 -5.68 -0.29 10.02
CA CYS A 106 -4.51 0.47 10.49
C CYS A 106 -4.84 1.41 11.68
N GLU A 107 -6.10 1.61 12.01
CA GLU A 107 -6.47 2.32 13.23
C GLU A 107 -6.13 1.50 14.47
N ASP A 108 -6.08 0.17 14.35
CA ASP A 108 -5.69 -0.70 15.42
C ASP A 108 -4.17 -0.84 15.50
N ARG A 109 -3.62 -0.56 16.68
CA ARG A 109 -2.17 -0.64 16.91
C ARG A 109 -1.61 -2.04 16.65
N HIS A 110 -2.34 -3.08 17.06
CA HIS A 110 -1.89 -4.46 16.85
C HIS A 110 -1.76 -4.78 15.36
N PHE A 111 -2.73 -4.33 14.57
CA PHE A 111 -2.67 -4.53 13.13
C PHE A 111 -1.47 -3.78 12.53
N ARG A 112 -1.24 -2.52 12.93
CA ARG A 112 -0.09 -1.76 12.43
C ARG A 112 1.24 -2.46 12.69
N VAL A 113 1.41 -3.02 13.88
CA VAL A 113 2.63 -3.77 14.23
C VAL A 113 2.80 -4.97 13.30
N LYS A 114 1.73 -5.70 13.05
CA LYS A 114 1.76 -6.85 12.12
C LYS A 114 2.12 -6.42 10.70
N ALA A 115 1.50 -5.35 10.21
CA ALA A 115 1.76 -4.85 8.87
C ALA A 115 3.21 -4.38 8.73
N VAL A 116 3.73 -3.64 9.72
CA VAL A 116 5.14 -3.20 9.73
C VAL A 116 6.08 -4.40 9.68
N TYR A 117 5.80 -5.45 10.45
CA TYR A 117 6.61 -6.66 10.44
C TYR A 117 6.70 -7.27 9.04
N HIS A 118 5.56 -7.40 8.36
CA HIS A 118 5.53 -7.98 7.03
C HIS A 118 6.24 -7.11 5.99
N ILE A 119 6.12 -5.80 6.12
CA ILE A 119 6.81 -4.87 5.20
C ILE A 119 8.32 -4.98 5.39
N ILE A 120 8.80 -4.96 6.64
CA ILE A 120 10.24 -5.10 6.92
C ILE A 120 10.76 -6.42 6.40
N LYS A 121 10.01 -7.50 6.59
CA LYS A 121 10.39 -8.82 6.09
C LYS A 121 10.49 -8.85 4.57
N SER A 122 9.61 -8.13 3.88
CA SER A 122 9.61 -8.05 2.41
C SER A 122 10.80 -7.26 1.86
N MET A 123 11.37 -6.38 2.66
CA MET A 123 12.50 -5.54 2.25
C MET A 123 13.86 -6.24 2.34
N ARG A 124 13.90 -7.46 2.80
CA ARG A 124 15.13 -8.24 2.92
C ARG A 124 15.44 -9.03 1.67
#